data_76906ddfaca3cb8a6db62c6ec2bf55d7
#
_entry.id   76906ddfaca3cb8a6db62c6ec2bf55d7
#
_cell.length_a   1.000
_cell.length_b   1.000
_cell.length_c   1.000
_cell.angle_alpha   90.00
_cell.angle_beta   90.00
_cell.angle_gamma   90.00
#
_symmetry.space_group_name_H-M   'P 1'
#
loop_
_entity.id
_entity.type
_entity.pdbx_description
1 polymer ?
#
loop_
_entity_poly.entity_id
_entity_poly.type
_entity_poly.pdbx_seq_one_letter_code
_entity_poly.pdbx_strand_id
1 'polypeptide(L)'
;MDFELPGEDHPKRQAIRAWFDANPHPSGLALAKAGFVVPHWPKPWGLEADAELQLIIDQEMKRAGVHVPRNPVAINNCAQSLLTHGTEEHRQRYLLPALAGEEIWCMLFSEPSGGSDLGALRTVARRDGDHYVVKGHKIWTSLAHKAKVGILVARTNSDVPKHQGLSQFLLDMDTP
;
A
#
# COMPACT_ATOMS: atom_id res chain seq x y z
N MET A 1 32.51 -5.51 8.01
CA MET A 1 31.25 -6.26 8.19
C MET A 1 31.11 -7.11 6.94
N ASP A 2 31.50 -8.37 7.03
CA ASP A 2 31.40 -9.29 5.89
C ASP A 2 29.94 -9.74 5.81
N PHE A 3 29.24 -9.31 4.77
CA PHE A 3 27.92 -9.84 4.43
C PHE A 3 28.15 -11.06 3.53
N GLU A 4 28.20 -12.24 4.12
CA GLU A 4 28.08 -13.47 3.34
C GLU A 4 26.64 -13.54 2.79
N LEU A 5 26.52 -13.39 1.48
CA LEU A 5 25.23 -13.57 0.82
C LEU A 5 24.84 -15.05 0.88
N PRO A 6 23.54 -15.38 1.08
CA PRO A 6 23.08 -16.77 1.05
C PRO A 6 23.53 -17.47 -0.23
N GLY A 7 24.19 -18.61 -0.07
CA GLY A 7 24.73 -19.39 -1.19
C GLY A 7 23.63 -19.99 -2.09
N GLU A 8 24.07 -20.56 -3.22
CA GLU A 8 23.15 -21.21 -4.17
C GLU A 8 22.41 -22.40 -3.55
N ASP A 9 23.04 -23.11 -2.60
CA ASP A 9 22.47 -24.28 -1.94
C ASP A 9 21.58 -23.94 -0.73
N HIS A 10 21.37 -22.66 -0.46
CA HIS A 10 20.55 -22.25 0.68
C HIS A 10 19.11 -22.76 0.54
N PRO A 11 18.54 -23.47 1.55
CA PRO A 11 17.24 -24.13 1.41
C PRO A 11 16.09 -23.16 1.06
N LYS A 12 16.08 -21.95 1.68
CA LYS A 12 15.09 -20.91 1.35
C LYS A 12 15.22 -20.48 -0.12
N ARG A 13 16.45 -20.33 -0.64
CA ARG A 13 16.70 -19.98 -2.04
C ARG A 13 16.16 -21.03 -2.98
N GLN A 14 16.44 -22.30 -2.71
CA GLN A 14 15.95 -23.40 -3.56
C GLN A 14 14.43 -23.45 -3.60
N ALA A 15 13.76 -23.24 -2.47
CA ALA A 15 12.30 -23.19 -2.40
C ALA A 15 11.71 -22.03 -3.22
N ILE A 16 12.28 -20.81 -3.10
CA ILE A 16 11.85 -19.63 -3.85
C ILE A 16 12.11 -19.84 -5.35
N ARG A 17 13.28 -20.37 -5.72
CA ARG A 17 13.65 -20.69 -7.09
C ARG A 17 12.69 -21.68 -7.72
N ALA A 18 12.38 -22.77 -7.03
CA ALA A 18 11.42 -23.76 -7.50
C ALA A 18 10.03 -23.17 -7.74
N TRP A 19 9.62 -22.21 -6.89
CA TRP A 19 8.36 -21.51 -7.10
C TRP A 19 8.37 -20.69 -8.40
N PHE A 20 9.43 -19.92 -8.68
CA PHE A 20 9.55 -19.12 -9.91
C PHE A 20 9.69 -20.00 -11.15
N ASP A 21 10.40 -21.12 -11.06
CA ASP A 21 10.55 -22.06 -12.17
C ASP A 21 9.20 -22.73 -12.51
N ALA A 22 8.36 -22.98 -11.51
CA ALA A 22 6.99 -23.47 -11.70
C ALA A 22 6.01 -22.37 -12.17
N ASN A 23 6.36 -21.10 -11.99
CA ASN A 23 5.53 -19.94 -12.35
C ASN A 23 6.35 -18.94 -13.20
N PRO A 24 6.70 -19.24 -14.45
CA PRO A 24 7.66 -18.47 -15.25
C PRO A 24 7.18 -17.04 -15.60
N HIS A 25 5.89 -16.78 -15.57
CA HIS A 25 5.31 -15.46 -15.83
C HIS A 25 4.17 -15.19 -14.83
N PRO A 26 4.49 -15.05 -13.54
CA PRO A 26 3.45 -14.93 -12.52
C PRO A 26 2.70 -13.60 -12.68
N SER A 27 1.38 -13.64 -12.53
CA SER A 27 0.58 -12.42 -12.45
C SER A 27 0.89 -11.65 -11.16
N GLY A 28 0.55 -10.35 -11.13
CA GLY A 28 0.66 -9.56 -9.91
C GLY A 28 -0.11 -10.18 -8.74
N LEU A 29 -1.28 -10.76 -9.01
CA LEU A 29 -2.07 -11.48 -8.03
C LEU A 29 -1.36 -12.73 -7.50
N ALA A 30 -0.68 -13.48 -8.37
CA ALA A 30 0.10 -14.66 -7.95
C ALA A 30 1.27 -14.26 -7.05
N LEU A 31 2.00 -13.18 -7.39
CA LEU A 31 3.08 -12.64 -6.58
C LEU A 31 2.57 -12.14 -5.22
N ALA A 32 1.43 -11.43 -5.20
CA ALA A 32 0.82 -10.93 -3.98
C ALA A 32 0.37 -12.07 -3.06
N LYS A 33 -0.28 -13.10 -3.60
CA LYS A 33 -0.69 -14.29 -2.84
C LYS A 33 0.48 -15.13 -2.32
N ALA A 34 1.60 -15.14 -3.04
CA ALA A 34 2.84 -15.79 -2.59
C ALA A 34 3.59 -14.96 -1.54
N GLY A 35 3.17 -13.71 -1.26
CA GLY A 35 3.81 -12.81 -0.31
C GLY A 35 5.10 -12.17 -0.82
N PHE A 36 5.38 -12.24 -2.12
CA PHE A 36 6.64 -11.74 -2.71
C PHE A 36 6.64 -10.26 -3.03
N VAL A 37 5.47 -9.59 -3.03
CA VAL A 37 5.38 -8.15 -3.31
C VAL A 37 5.89 -7.33 -2.12
N VAL A 38 5.54 -7.73 -0.92
CA VAL A 38 5.92 -7.08 0.34
C VAL A 38 6.38 -8.13 1.36
N PRO A 39 7.48 -8.83 1.12
CA PRO A 39 7.83 -10.04 1.85
C PRO A 39 8.01 -9.82 3.36
N HIS A 40 8.37 -8.60 3.78
CA HIS A 40 8.55 -8.24 5.19
C HIS A 40 7.22 -7.99 5.93
N TRP A 41 6.08 -7.89 5.23
CA TRP A 41 4.79 -7.66 5.89
C TRP A 41 4.29 -8.91 6.62
N PRO A 42 3.34 -8.72 7.57
CA PRO A 42 2.73 -9.84 8.27
C PRO A 42 1.92 -10.72 7.30
N LYS A 43 1.79 -11.98 7.65
CA LYS A 43 0.86 -12.89 6.96
C LYS A 43 -0.59 -12.42 7.15
N PRO A 44 -1.44 -12.65 6.17
CA PRO A 44 -1.22 -13.37 4.91
C PRO A 44 -0.67 -12.49 3.77
N TRP A 45 -0.37 -11.21 4.00
CA TRP A 45 0.00 -10.24 2.97
C TRP A 45 1.46 -10.34 2.54
N GLY A 46 2.33 -10.75 3.45
CA GLY A 46 3.74 -11.02 3.25
C GLY A 46 4.15 -12.35 3.89
N LEU A 47 5.45 -12.50 4.13
CA LEU A 47 6.07 -13.71 4.66
C LEU A 47 6.70 -13.50 6.04
N GLU A 48 6.57 -12.30 6.63
CA GLU A 48 7.33 -11.88 7.83
C GLU A 48 8.85 -12.06 7.60
N ALA A 49 9.28 -11.82 6.35
CA ALA A 49 10.62 -12.09 5.90
C ALA A 49 11.65 -11.21 6.61
N ASP A 50 12.67 -11.84 7.18
CA ASP A 50 13.89 -11.19 7.61
C ASP A 50 14.68 -10.62 6.41
N ALA A 51 15.73 -9.88 6.68
CA ALA A 51 16.56 -9.25 5.64
C ALA A 51 17.18 -10.29 4.69
N GLU A 52 17.57 -11.46 5.22
CA GLU A 52 18.13 -12.54 4.41
C GLU A 52 17.12 -13.09 3.41
N LEU A 53 15.89 -13.40 3.86
CA LEU A 53 14.84 -13.91 3.01
C LEU A 53 14.38 -12.87 1.97
N GLN A 54 14.30 -11.59 2.35
CA GLN A 54 14.01 -10.51 1.40
C GLN A 54 15.06 -10.45 0.28
N LEU A 55 16.34 -10.53 0.65
CA LEU A 55 17.44 -10.53 -0.33
C LEU A 55 17.36 -11.74 -1.27
N ILE A 56 17.09 -12.92 -0.75
CA ILE A 56 16.89 -14.13 -1.57
C ILE A 56 15.76 -13.93 -2.56
N ILE A 57 14.61 -13.44 -2.10
CA ILE A 57 13.43 -13.19 -2.96
C ILE A 57 13.80 -12.21 -4.08
N ASP A 58 14.43 -11.09 -3.76
CA ASP A 58 14.85 -10.09 -4.74
C ASP A 58 15.80 -10.66 -5.79
N GLN A 59 16.78 -11.48 -5.37
CA GLN A 59 17.72 -12.11 -6.27
C GLN A 59 17.04 -13.13 -7.19
N GLU A 60 16.15 -13.97 -6.67
CA GLU A 60 15.44 -14.97 -7.47
C GLU A 60 14.41 -14.33 -8.42
N MET A 61 13.73 -13.24 -7.99
CA MET A 61 12.90 -12.44 -8.89
C MET A 61 13.70 -11.87 -10.06
N LYS A 62 14.87 -11.30 -9.75
CA LYS A 62 15.77 -10.77 -10.78
C LYS A 62 16.24 -11.87 -11.74
N ARG A 63 16.63 -13.05 -11.20
CA ARG A 63 17.01 -14.23 -12.00
C ARG A 63 15.89 -14.64 -12.95
N ALA A 64 14.66 -14.67 -12.45
CA ALA A 64 13.46 -15.05 -13.21
C ALA A 64 12.96 -13.95 -14.16
N GLY A 65 13.53 -12.75 -14.15
CA GLY A 65 13.07 -11.61 -14.96
C GLY A 65 11.69 -11.09 -14.51
N VAL A 66 11.33 -11.32 -13.25
CA VAL A 66 10.04 -10.94 -12.68
C VAL A 66 10.16 -9.60 -11.93
N HIS A 67 9.15 -8.77 -12.06
CA HIS A 67 9.07 -7.48 -11.38
C HIS A 67 7.79 -7.38 -10.55
N VAL A 68 7.90 -6.73 -9.38
CA VAL A 68 6.71 -6.42 -8.58
C VAL A 68 5.77 -5.46 -9.30
N PRO A 69 4.45 -5.58 -9.08
CA PRO A 69 3.48 -4.65 -9.63
C PRO A 69 3.77 -3.20 -9.22
N ARG A 70 3.59 -2.25 -10.14
CA ARG A 70 3.85 -0.83 -9.90
C ARG A 70 2.66 -0.16 -9.23
N ASN A 71 2.65 -0.14 -7.91
CA ASN A 71 1.69 0.61 -7.11
C ASN A 71 2.40 1.30 -5.92
N PRO A 72 3.35 2.21 -6.20
CA PRO A 72 4.24 2.73 -5.16
C PRO A 72 3.49 3.51 -4.07
N VAL A 73 2.43 4.22 -4.42
CA VAL A 73 1.64 4.98 -3.43
C VAL A 73 0.94 4.04 -2.44
N ALA A 74 0.31 2.98 -2.94
CA ALA A 74 -0.30 1.98 -2.06
C ALA A 74 0.76 1.31 -1.18
N ILE A 75 1.79 0.72 -1.80
CA ILE A 75 2.75 -0.17 -1.13
C ILE A 75 3.61 0.61 -0.13
N ASN A 76 4.16 1.76 -0.52
CA ASN A 76 5.15 2.46 0.28
C ASN A 76 4.55 3.43 1.30
N ASN A 77 3.31 3.90 1.09
CA ASN A 77 2.75 5.00 1.87
C ASN A 77 1.42 4.66 2.56
N CYS A 78 0.49 4.07 1.84
CA CYS A 78 -0.91 4.06 2.28
C CYS A 78 -1.36 2.74 2.91
N ALA A 79 -0.96 1.62 2.34
CA ALA A 79 -1.46 0.32 2.78
C ALA A 79 -0.97 -0.07 4.18
N GLN A 80 0.16 0.49 4.65
CA GLN A 80 0.62 0.30 6.03
C GLN A 80 -0.35 0.90 7.06
N SER A 81 -0.95 2.06 6.76
CA SER A 81 -2.02 2.61 7.61
C SER A 81 -3.20 1.65 7.70
N LEU A 82 -3.55 1.02 6.57
CA LEU A 82 -4.63 0.06 6.51
C LEU A 82 -4.31 -1.22 7.30
N LEU A 83 -3.07 -1.70 7.22
CA LEU A 83 -2.61 -2.83 8.04
C LEU A 83 -2.75 -2.55 9.54
N THR A 84 -2.39 -1.33 9.97
CA THR A 84 -2.33 -0.96 11.38
C THR A 84 -3.70 -0.59 11.94
N HIS A 85 -4.50 0.17 11.20
CA HIS A 85 -5.72 0.83 11.69
C HIS A 85 -7.00 0.37 10.99
N GLY A 86 -6.90 -0.32 9.86
CA GLY A 86 -8.05 -0.81 9.12
C GLY A 86 -8.76 -1.96 9.82
N THR A 87 -10.05 -2.12 9.55
CA THR A 87 -10.79 -3.33 9.94
C THR A 87 -10.33 -4.52 9.09
N GLU A 88 -10.68 -5.73 9.52
CA GLU A 88 -10.38 -6.92 8.73
C GLU A 88 -11.06 -6.88 7.35
N GLU A 89 -12.30 -6.41 7.29
CA GLU A 89 -13.02 -6.19 6.04
C GLU A 89 -12.28 -5.23 5.10
N HIS A 90 -11.76 -4.11 5.62
CA HIS A 90 -10.94 -3.19 4.83
C HIS A 90 -9.66 -3.86 4.31
N ARG A 91 -8.95 -4.60 5.16
CA ARG A 91 -7.74 -5.32 4.74
C ARG A 91 -8.03 -6.31 3.61
N GLN A 92 -9.06 -7.14 3.78
CA GLN A 92 -9.46 -8.12 2.77
C GLN A 92 -9.89 -7.48 1.44
N ARG A 93 -10.64 -6.39 1.49
CA ARG A 93 -11.14 -5.72 0.29
C ARG A 93 -10.05 -5.00 -0.49
N TYR A 94 -9.11 -4.34 0.20
CA TYR A 94 -8.25 -3.35 -0.44
C TYR A 94 -6.79 -3.79 -0.61
N LEU A 95 -6.23 -4.61 0.30
CA LEU A 95 -4.80 -4.89 0.25
C LEU A 95 -4.42 -5.79 -0.92
N LEU A 96 -5.14 -6.86 -1.16
CA LEU A 96 -4.77 -7.82 -2.20
C LEU A 96 -4.81 -7.20 -3.62
N PRO A 97 -5.87 -6.48 -4.04
CA PRO A 97 -5.89 -5.79 -5.32
C PRO A 97 -4.81 -4.71 -5.45
N ALA A 98 -4.48 -4.01 -4.35
CA ALA A 98 -3.42 -3.02 -4.32
C ALA A 98 -2.04 -3.65 -4.54
N LEU A 99 -1.73 -4.77 -3.85
CA LEU A 99 -0.49 -5.51 -3.99
C LEU A 99 -0.37 -6.18 -5.35
N ALA A 100 -1.48 -6.65 -5.90
CA ALA A 100 -1.54 -7.20 -7.27
C ALA A 100 -1.34 -6.16 -8.37
N GLY A 101 -1.41 -4.86 -8.04
CA GLY A 101 -1.36 -3.76 -9.02
C GLY A 101 -2.63 -3.60 -9.84
N GLU A 102 -3.72 -4.22 -9.43
CA GLU A 102 -5.04 -4.18 -10.09
C GLU A 102 -5.78 -2.88 -9.76
N GLU A 103 -5.66 -2.41 -8.53
CA GLU A 103 -6.21 -1.13 -8.07
C GLU A 103 -5.10 -0.16 -7.70
N ILE A 104 -4.86 0.82 -8.56
CA ILE A 104 -3.88 1.89 -8.30
C ILE A 104 -4.44 2.85 -7.26
N TRP A 105 -3.59 3.27 -6.33
CA TRP A 105 -3.97 4.19 -5.27
C TRP A 105 -3.32 5.56 -5.43
N CYS A 106 -3.97 6.58 -4.88
CA CYS A 106 -3.42 7.92 -4.73
C CYS A 106 -3.59 8.45 -3.30
N MET A 107 -2.85 9.50 -2.99
CA MET A 107 -2.79 10.14 -1.67
C MET A 107 -3.40 11.54 -1.76
N LEU A 108 -4.56 11.72 -1.15
CA LEU A 108 -5.34 12.97 -1.15
C LEU A 108 -5.04 13.76 0.13
N PHE A 109 -3.81 14.29 0.25
CA PHE A 109 -3.31 14.96 1.45
C PHE A 109 -3.16 16.46 1.24
N SER A 110 -2.29 16.86 0.30
CA SER A 110 -1.92 18.26 0.07
C SER A 110 -3.06 19.13 -0.43
N GLU A 111 -3.06 20.37 -0.01
CA GLU A 111 -4.02 21.42 -0.41
C GLU A 111 -3.30 22.66 -0.94
N PRO A 112 -3.98 23.56 -1.69
CA PRO A 112 -3.38 24.81 -2.14
C PRO A 112 -2.81 25.66 -1.02
N SER A 113 -3.36 25.54 0.20
CA SER A 113 -2.93 26.28 1.39
C SER A 113 -1.78 25.64 2.15
N GLY A 114 -1.37 24.41 1.83
CA GLY A 114 -0.27 23.75 2.52
C GLY A 114 -0.17 22.25 2.25
N GLY A 115 1.03 21.72 2.43
CA GLY A 115 1.33 20.29 2.27
C GLY A 115 2.09 19.76 3.48
N SER A 116 3.24 20.35 3.84
CA SER A 116 4.05 19.90 4.98
C SER A 116 3.35 20.07 6.34
N ASP A 117 2.55 21.11 6.53
CA ASP A 117 1.67 21.25 7.69
C ASP A 117 0.31 20.60 7.37
N LEU A 118 0.27 19.27 7.40
CA LEU A 118 -0.96 18.52 7.15
C LEU A 118 -2.07 18.85 8.17
N GLY A 119 -1.70 19.23 9.40
CA GLY A 119 -2.63 19.65 10.43
C GLY A 119 -3.44 20.90 10.06
N ALA A 120 -2.94 21.75 9.15
CA ALA A 120 -3.62 22.96 8.70
C ALA A 120 -4.58 22.74 7.53
N LEU A 121 -4.82 21.51 7.09
CA LEU A 121 -5.74 21.21 6.01
C LEU A 121 -7.15 21.75 6.28
N ARG A 122 -7.82 22.12 5.18
CA ARG A 122 -9.17 22.74 5.18
C ARG A 122 -10.26 21.84 4.64
N THR A 123 -9.92 20.74 3.98
CA THR A 123 -10.91 19.74 3.55
C THR A 123 -11.66 19.23 4.78
N VAL A 124 -12.98 19.29 4.76
CA VAL A 124 -13.84 18.83 5.85
C VAL A 124 -14.63 17.60 5.41
N ALA A 125 -14.86 16.70 6.34
CA ALA A 125 -15.77 15.58 6.17
C ALA A 125 -16.81 15.62 7.28
N ARG A 126 -18.09 15.79 6.90
CA ARG A 126 -19.22 15.86 7.84
C ARG A 126 -20.04 14.60 7.70
N ARG A 127 -20.34 13.97 8.83
CA ARG A 127 -21.21 12.80 8.83
C ARG A 127 -22.65 13.21 8.53
N ASP A 128 -23.28 12.47 7.62
CA ASP A 128 -24.67 12.61 7.24
C ASP A 128 -25.28 11.20 7.17
N GLY A 129 -25.95 10.80 8.25
CA GLY A 129 -26.47 9.45 8.40
C GLY A 129 -25.39 8.38 8.43
N ASP A 130 -25.37 7.53 7.42
CA ASP A 130 -24.43 6.39 7.25
C ASP A 130 -23.20 6.72 6.37
N HIS A 131 -23.13 7.94 5.81
CA HIS A 131 -22.04 8.38 4.95
C HIS A 131 -21.40 9.69 5.43
N TYR A 132 -20.36 10.13 4.73
CA TYR A 132 -19.70 11.41 4.95
C TYR A 132 -19.79 12.27 3.70
N VAL A 133 -20.18 13.52 3.89
CA VAL A 133 -20.10 14.54 2.85
C VAL A 133 -18.75 15.25 2.98
N VAL A 134 -17.93 15.14 1.93
CA VAL A 134 -16.59 15.72 1.88
C VAL A 134 -16.59 16.99 1.04
N LYS A 135 -16.01 18.07 1.58
CA LYS A 135 -15.82 19.33 0.85
C LYS A 135 -14.39 19.82 1.01
N GLY A 136 -13.69 19.98 -0.10
CA GLY A 136 -12.32 20.46 -0.11
C GLY A 136 -11.67 20.41 -1.50
N HIS A 137 -10.39 20.76 -1.55
CA HIS A 137 -9.61 20.75 -2.78
C HIS A 137 -8.22 20.20 -2.48
N LYS A 138 -7.88 19.07 -3.08
CA LYS A 138 -6.58 18.41 -2.97
C LYS A 138 -5.77 18.64 -4.24
N ILE A 139 -4.45 18.83 -4.08
CA ILE A 139 -3.52 19.07 -5.18
C ILE A 139 -2.30 18.16 -5.09
N TRP A 140 -1.50 18.13 -6.15
CA TRP A 140 -0.25 17.37 -6.23
C TRP A 140 -0.44 15.86 -5.99
N THR A 141 -1.60 15.35 -6.36
CA THR A 141 -1.98 13.95 -6.13
C THR A 141 -1.42 13.06 -7.24
N SER A 142 -0.26 12.45 -6.99
CA SER A 142 0.36 11.51 -7.92
C SER A 142 -0.58 10.36 -8.24
N LEU A 143 -0.66 10.00 -9.53
CA LEU A 143 -1.47 8.91 -10.07
C LEU A 143 -3.00 9.08 -9.94
N ALA A 144 -3.54 10.23 -9.49
CA ALA A 144 -4.99 10.43 -9.33
C ALA A 144 -5.80 10.08 -10.59
N HIS A 145 -5.26 10.40 -11.76
CA HIS A 145 -5.90 10.12 -13.07
C HIS A 145 -6.01 8.62 -13.43
N LYS A 146 -5.38 7.75 -12.65
CA LYS A 146 -5.42 6.27 -12.81
C LYS A 146 -5.88 5.55 -11.55
N ALA A 147 -5.98 6.29 -10.44
CA ALA A 147 -6.30 5.70 -9.16
C ALA A 147 -7.75 5.24 -9.11
N LYS A 148 -7.97 4.07 -8.53
CA LYS A 148 -9.28 3.56 -8.14
C LYS A 148 -9.59 3.87 -6.69
N VAL A 149 -8.57 3.94 -5.85
CA VAL A 149 -8.71 4.22 -4.42
C VAL A 149 -7.87 5.44 -4.05
N GLY A 150 -8.46 6.40 -3.37
CA GLY A 150 -7.78 7.52 -2.74
C GLY A 150 -7.73 7.34 -1.23
N ILE A 151 -6.54 7.57 -0.62
CA ILE A 151 -6.48 7.79 0.81
C ILE A 151 -6.63 9.28 1.06
N LEU A 152 -7.77 9.66 1.62
CA LEU A 152 -8.12 11.04 1.93
C LEU A 152 -7.89 11.34 3.42
N VAL A 153 -7.21 12.44 3.72
CA VAL A 153 -7.21 13.04 5.05
C VAL A 153 -8.10 14.28 5.04
N ALA A 154 -9.07 14.31 5.94
CA ALA A 154 -10.02 15.40 6.08
C ALA A 154 -10.27 15.73 7.56
N ARG A 155 -10.77 16.94 7.82
CA ARG A 155 -11.16 17.37 9.15
C ARG A 155 -12.56 16.89 9.48
N THR A 156 -12.68 16.11 10.54
CA THR A 156 -13.97 15.61 11.08
C THR A 156 -14.37 16.29 12.38
N ASN A 157 -13.41 16.92 13.09
CA ASN A 157 -13.68 17.68 14.31
C ASN A 157 -12.87 18.98 14.31
N SER A 158 -13.56 20.12 14.45
CA SER A 158 -12.95 21.45 14.52
C SER A 158 -12.80 21.98 15.95
N ASP A 159 -13.38 21.31 16.96
CA ASP A 159 -13.43 21.75 18.35
C ASP A 159 -12.25 21.25 19.18
N VAL A 160 -11.29 20.59 18.54
CA VAL A 160 -10.07 20.06 19.14
C VAL A 160 -8.82 20.66 18.47
N PRO A 161 -7.63 20.53 19.07
CA PRO A 161 -6.38 20.96 18.43
C PRO A 161 -6.24 20.42 17.01
N LYS A 162 -5.68 21.23 16.09
CA LYS A 162 -5.71 20.98 14.64
C LYS A 162 -5.30 19.57 14.19
N HIS A 163 -4.35 18.96 14.89
CA HIS A 163 -3.82 17.63 14.59
C HIS A 163 -4.66 16.46 15.16
N GLN A 164 -5.59 16.75 16.10
CA GLN A 164 -6.45 15.72 16.72
C GLN A 164 -7.81 15.58 16.03
N GLY A 165 -8.18 16.56 15.20
CA GLY A 165 -9.48 16.61 14.53
C GLY A 165 -9.48 16.02 13.12
N LEU A 166 -8.48 15.21 12.76
CA LEU A 166 -8.34 14.63 11.44
C LEU A 166 -8.73 13.16 11.42
N SER A 167 -9.34 12.76 10.32
CA SER A 167 -9.64 11.35 10.04
C SER A 167 -9.15 10.98 8.65
N GLN A 168 -8.87 9.70 8.48
CA GLN A 168 -8.46 9.13 7.23
C GLN A 168 -9.59 8.27 6.65
N PHE A 169 -9.81 8.40 5.36
CA PHE A 169 -10.86 7.71 4.63
C PHE A 169 -10.26 6.95 3.44
N LEU A 170 -10.81 5.80 3.16
CA LEU A 170 -10.67 5.14 1.86
C LEU A 170 -11.78 5.69 0.98
N LEU A 171 -11.40 6.33 -0.10
CA LEU A 171 -12.31 6.96 -1.05
C LEU A 171 -12.24 6.22 -2.38
N ASP A 172 -13.37 5.75 -2.86
CA ASP A 172 -13.48 5.32 -4.26
C ASP A 172 -13.37 6.56 -5.16
N MET A 173 -12.42 6.57 -6.09
CA MET A 173 -12.16 7.71 -6.95
C MET A 173 -13.26 7.95 -8.00
N ASP A 174 -14.20 7.01 -8.15
CA ASP A 174 -15.40 7.15 -8.99
C ASP A 174 -16.60 7.72 -8.18
N THR A 175 -16.41 8.07 -6.88
CA THR A 175 -17.44 8.71 -6.04
C THR A 175 -17.77 10.11 -6.58
N PRO A 176 -19.06 10.50 -6.67
CA PRO A 176 -19.51 11.79 -7.21
C PRO A 176 -19.08 12.98 -6.36
#